data_0af3da11c3fb7ea1e0986cdd3b072263
#
_entry.id   0af3da11c3fb7ea1e0986cdd3b072263
#
_cell.length_a   1.000
_cell.length_b   1.000
_cell.length_c   1.000
_cell.angle_alpha   90.00
_cell.angle_beta   90.00
_cell.angle_gamma   90.00
#
_symmetry.space_group_name_H-M   'P 1'
#
loop_
_entity.id
_entity.type
_entity.pdbx_description
1 polymer ?
#
loop_
_entity_poly.entity_id
_entity_poly.type
_entity_poly.pdbx_seq_one_letter_code
_entity_poly.pdbx_strand_id
1 'polypeptide(L)'
;MRLGSVNYEVRGRVAILTLDEPQKLNALTAGIRDGIISGLKKADADEAVRVAVITGSGEKAFCAGADIMAMTFDPEGARAFLIEALDVLQAPERARKPVIAAVNGIAFGGGFELAIASDFIVASEHARFAVPEIKLGLLPAFAIVRLQDIVGRAKAKELSILGDPISANEAFRLGLVLRVVPQDQLLSEALSFADRIAARPRLAVQMGKSFYNRGLGGDEMRHAIDGLPTLFTHDDAREGVAAFREKREPKFG
;
A
#
# COMPACT_ATOMS: atom_id res chain seq x y z
N MET A 1 0.19 12.18 -18.18
CA MET A 1 -0.80 13.16 -17.64
C MET A 1 -0.77 13.10 -16.13
N ARG A 2 -1.25 14.15 -15.43
CA ARG A 2 -1.31 14.17 -13.96
C ARG A 2 -2.75 13.91 -13.49
N LEU A 3 -2.91 13.06 -12.48
CA LEU A 3 -4.17 12.71 -11.82
C LEU A 3 -3.98 12.97 -10.32
N GLY A 4 -4.54 14.05 -9.78
CA GLY A 4 -4.18 14.50 -8.44
C GLY A 4 -2.66 14.68 -8.30
N SER A 5 -2.06 13.98 -7.37
CA SER A 5 -0.59 13.95 -7.17
C SER A 5 0.06 12.66 -7.70
N VAL A 6 -0.51 12.06 -8.74
CA VAL A 6 0.02 10.87 -9.41
C VAL A 6 0.28 11.18 -10.88
N ASN A 7 1.47 10.87 -11.37
CA ASN A 7 1.80 10.91 -12.79
C ASN A 7 1.36 9.60 -13.44
N TYR A 8 0.47 9.69 -14.43
CA TYR A 8 -0.03 8.56 -15.19
C TYR A 8 0.54 8.57 -16.62
N GLU A 9 1.16 7.49 -17.02
CA GLU A 9 1.62 7.27 -18.39
C GLU A 9 1.31 5.84 -18.85
N VAL A 10 1.27 5.60 -20.14
CA VAL A 10 1.14 4.26 -20.73
C VAL A 10 2.36 3.98 -21.58
N ARG A 11 3.04 2.87 -21.32
CA ARG A 11 4.15 2.33 -22.12
C ARG A 11 3.74 0.97 -22.65
N GLY A 12 3.58 0.87 -23.98
CA GLY A 12 3.07 -0.35 -24.58
C GLY A 12 1.70 -0.73 -24.06
N ARG A 13 1.62 -1.83 -23.31
CA ARG A 13 0.39 -2.34 -22.70
C ARG A 13 0.33 -2.13 -21.18
N VAL A 14 1.23 -1.31 -20.64
CA VAL A 14 1.37 -1.12 -19.19
C VAL A 14 1.04 0.31 -18.82
N ALA A 15 0.11 0.52 -17.91
CA ALA A 15 -0.13 1.81 -17.26
C ALA A 15 0.84 1.96 -16.08
N ILE A 16 1.52 3.08 -15.98
CA ILE A 16 2.44 3.40 -14.88
C ILE A 16 1.84 4.56 -14.10
N LEU A 17 1.66 4.33 -12.80
CA LEU A 17 1.20 5.31 -11.82
C LEU A 17 2.37 5.65 -10.91
N THR A 18 2.95 6.84 -11.07
CA THR A 18 4.04 7.30 -10.21
C THR A 18 3.49 8.27 -9.17
N LEU A 19 3.54 7.87 -7.89
CA LEU A 19 3.19 8.73 -6.75
C LEU A 19 4.19 9.88 -6.70
N ASP A 20 3.72 11.14 -6.73
CA ASP A 20 4.60 12.28 -6.99
C ASP A 20 4.45 13.42 -5.97
N GLU A 21 4.73 13.08 -4.72
CA GLU A 21 4.96 14.02 -3.61
C GLU A 21 6.23 13.60 -2.81
N PRO A 22 7.43 13.55 -3.45
CA PRO A 22 8.64 13.02 -2.81
C PRO A 22 9.06 13.81 -1.55
N GLN A 23 8.71 15.10 -1.46
CA GLN A 23 8.94 15.94 -0.28
C GLN A 23 8.13 15.49 0.95
N LYS A 24 7.02 14.77 0.74
CA LYS A 24 6.21 14.11 1.77
C LYS A 24 6.42 12.60 1.79
N LEU A 25 7.52 12.09 1.19
CA LEU A 25 7.79 10.67 1.04
C LEU A 25 6.63 9.91 0.40
N ASN A 26 5.92 10.54 -0.53
CA ASN A 26 4.77 9.99 -1.26
C ASN A 26 3.64 9.49 -0.33
N ALA A 27 3.42 10.17 0.81
CA ALA A 27 2.36 9.82 1.75
C ALA A 27 0.97 9.84 1.06
N LEU A 28 0.03 9.08 1.58
CA LEU A 28 -1.34 8.95 1.06
C LEU A 28 -2.16 10.24 1.34
N THR A 29 -1.68 11.37 0.83
CA THR A 29 -2.44 12.63 0.81
C THR A 29 -3.70 12.46 -0.05
N ALA A 30 -4.67 13.37 0.07
CA ALA A 30 -5.87 13.35 -0.77
C ALA A 30 -5.50 13.28 -2.26
N GLY A 31 -4.51 14.08 -2.71
CA GLY A 31 -4.06 14.07 -4.10
C GLY A 31 -3.46 12.74 -4.55
N ILE A 32 -2.72 12.05 -3.69
CA ILE A 32 -2.17 10.71 -3.97
C ILE A 32 -3.31 9.68 -4.00
N ARG A 33 -4.23 9.69 -3.01
CA ARG A 33 -5.37 8.76 -2.97
C ARG A 33 -6.24 8.87 -4.21
N ASP A 34 -6.68 10.09 -4.54
CA ASP A 34 -7.49 10.37 -5.74
C ASP A 34 -6.78 9.95 -7.02
N GLY A 35 -5.47 10.19 -7.09
CA GLY A 35 -4.64 9.83 -8.22
C GLY A 35 -4.52 8.33 -8.43
N ILE A 36 -4.35 7.53 -7.37
CA ILE A 36 -4.31 6.07 -7.45
C ILE A 36 -5.66 5.53 -7.92
N ILE A 37 -6.75 5.94 -7.26
CA ILE A 37 -8.10 5.45 -7.59
C ILE A 37 -8.48 5.80 -9.03
N SER A 38 -8.30 7.05 -9.44
CA SER A 38 -8.63 7.49 -10.80
C SER A 38 -7.70 6.87 -11.85
N GLY A 39 -6.42 6.70 -11.53
CA GLY A 39 -5.44 6.07 -12.42
C GLY A 39 -5.75 4.59 -12.66
N LEU A 40 -6.09 3.82 -11.62
CA LEU A 40 -6.50 2.42 -11.77
C LEU A 40 -7.83 2.29 -12.52
N LYS A 41 -8.82 3.14 -12.24
CA LYS A 41 -10.07 3.18 -13.02
C LYS A 41 -9.80 3.49 -14.50
N LYS A 42 -8.91 4.45 -14.78
CA LYS A 42 -8.52 4.78 -16.15
C LYS A 42 -7.79 3.62 -16.84
N ALA A 43 -6.86 2.97 -16.14
CA ALA A 43 -6.16 1.79 -16.64
C ALA A 43 -7.16 0.66 -16.96
N ASP A 44 -8.16 0.43 -16.11
CA ASP A 44 -9.21 -0.57 -16.34
C ASP A 44 -10.11 -0.27 -17.54
N ALA A 45 -10.39 1.01 -17.78
CA ALA A 45 -11.23 1.46 -18.91
C ALA A 45 -10.50 1.41 -20.27
N ASP A 46 -9.17 1.53 -20.28
CA ASP A 46 -8.38 1.53 -21.51
C ASP A 46 -8.14 0.10 -22.01
N GLU A 47 -8.71 -0.27 -23.14
CA GLU A 47 -8.56 -1.61 -23.72
C GLU A 47 -7.14 -1.97 -24.16
N ALA A 48 -6.31 -0.98 -24.47
CA ALA A 48 -4.91 -1.19 -24.81
C ALA A 48 -4.06 -1.59 -23.61
N VAL A 49 -4.43 -1.15 -22.40
CA VAL A 49 -3.75 -1.47 -21.16
C VAL A 49 -4.08 -2.88 -20.69
N ARG A 50 -3.09 -3.60 -20.21
CA ARG A 50 -3.21 -4.99 -19.73
C ARG A 50 -2.81 -5.14 -18.27
N VAL A 51 -1.90 -4.32 -17.78
CA VAL A 51 -1.31 -4.35 -16.44
C VAL A 51 -1.11 -2.92 -15.96
N ALA A 52 -1.24 -2.68 -14.67
CA ALA A 52 -0.84 -1.42 -14.03
C ALA A 52 0.41 -1.64 -13.16
N VAL A 53 1.29 -0.65 -13.12
CA VAL A 53 2.45 -0.60 -12.21
C VAL A 53 2.30 0.65 -11.35
N ILE A 54 2.44 0.52 -10.04
CA ILE A 54 2.48 1.65 -9.09
C ILE A 54 3.91 1.76 -8.57
N THR A 55 4.48 2.97 -8.56
CA THR A 55 5.81 3.25 -8.00
C THR A 55 5.85 4.65 -7.38
N GLY A 56 6.87 4.94 -6.57
CA GLY A 56 7.09 6.27 -5.99
C GLY A 56 8.06 7.11 -6.81
N SER A 57 7.87 8.42 -6.86
CA SER A 57 8.89 9.35 -7.35
C SER A 57 10.01 9.54 -6.33
N GLY A 58 11.21 9.86 -6.83
CA GLY A 58 12.41 9.97 -6.01
C GLY A 58 12.98 8.62 -5.57
N GLU A 59 14.06 8.65 -4.78
CA GLU A 59 14.81 7.45 -4.40
C GLU A 59 14.49 6.94 -2.99
N LYS A 60 13.83 7.77 -2.16
CA LYS A 60 13.68 7.50 -0.72
C LYS A 60 12.48 6.63 -0.37
N ALA A 61 11.37 6.83 -1.06
CA ALA A 61 10.12 6.22 -0.67
C ALA A 61 9.27 5.77 -1.86
N PHE A 62 8.71 4.60 -1.73
CA PHE A 62 7.52 4.21 -2.45
C PHE A 62 6.33 5.01 -1.90
N CYS A 63 6.02 4.81 -0.61
CA CYS A 63 4.97 5.52 0.11
C CYS A 63 5.19 5.38 1.62
N ALA A 64 5.21 6.50 2.35
CA ALA A 64 5.42 6.51 3.80
C ALA A 64 4.15 6.23 4.62
N GLY A 65 3.01 5.97 3.97
CA GLY A 65 1.76 5.66 4.63
C GLY A 65 0.77 6.81 4.71
N ALA A 66 -0.14 6.76 5.66
CA ALA A 66 -1.19 7.75 5.83
C ALA A 66 -0.63 9.15 6.12
N ASP A 67 -1.34 10.18 5.66
CA ASP A 67 -1.07 11.56 6.07
C ASP A 67 -1.58 11.76 7.50
N ILE A 68 -0.70 11.50 8.48
CA ILE A 68 -1.01 11.64 9.91
C ILE A 68 -1.35 13.07 10.34
N MET A 69 -1.03 14.07 9.50
CA MET A 69 -1.42 15.45 9.78
C MET A 69 -2.91 15.71 9.56
N ALA A 70 -3.57 14.83 8.79
CA ALA A 70 -5.01 14.89 8.53
C ALA A 70 -5.85 14.05 9.52
N MET A 71 -5.20 13.34 10.47
CA MET A 71 -5.91 12.50 11.44
C MET A 71 -6.69 13.33 12.45
N THR A 72 -7.89 12.86 12.77
CA THR A 72 -8.72 13.38 13.85
C THR A 72 -8.85 12.34 14.97
N PHE A 73 -9.13 12.82 16.19
CA PHE A 73 -9.17 11.99 17.39
C PHE A 73 -10.57 11.88 17.99
N ASP A 74 -11.59 12.13 17.17
CA ASP A 74 -12.98 11.85 17.50
C ASP A 74 -13.45 10.59 16.76
N PRO A 75 -14.46 9.85 17.29
CA PRO A 75 -14.86 8.57 16.70
C PRO A 75 -15.38 8.66 15.27
N GLU A 76 -16.10 9.74 14.94
CA GLU A 76 -16.72 9.92 13.62
C GLU A 76 -15.65 10.25 12.57
N GLY A 77 -14.75 11.19 12.88
CA GLY A 77 -13.63 11.56 12.02
C GLY A 77 -12.64 10.40 11.85
N ALA A 78 -12.34 9.65 12.92
CA ALA A 78 -11.50 8.46 12.82
C ALA A 78 -12.12 7.40 11.90
N ARG A 79 -13.43 7.17 11.99
CA ARG A 79 -14.13 6.24 11.11
C ARG A 79 -14.12 6.71 9.65
N ALA A 80 -14.35 7.99 9.40
CA ALA A 80 -14.29 8.57 8.06
C ALA A 80 -12.88 8.42 7.47
N PHE A 81 -11.84 8.74 8.24
CA PHE A 81 -10.43 8.57 7.84
C PHE A 81 -10.11 7.12 7.45
N LEU A 82 -10.57 6.13 8.23
CA LEU A 82 -10.35 4.71 7.92
C LEU A 82 -11.09 4.28 6.65
N ILE A 83 -12.32 4.77 6.43
CA ILE A 83 -13.08 4.47 5.20
C ILE A 83 -12.35 5.00 3.97
N GLU A 84 -11.88 6.26 4.00
CA GLU A 84 -11.11 6.85 2.91
C GLU A 84 -9.76 6.12 2.67
N ALA A 85 -9.05 5.76 3.74
CA ALA A 85 -7.82 4.99 3.65
C ALA A 85 -8.07 3.61 3.03
N LEU A 86 -9.12 2.90 3.47
CA LEU A 86 -9.45 1.59 2.94
C LEU A 86 -9.91 1.63 1.48
N ASP A 87 -10.55 2.70 1.03
CA ASP A 87 -10.97 2.82 -0.36
C ASP A 87 -9.77 2.83 -1.33
N VAL A 88 -8.72 3.60 -1.00
CA VAL A 88 -7.48 3.60 -1.80
C VAL A 88 -6.70 2.29 -1.65
N LEU A 89 -6.63 1.71 -0.45
CA LEU A 89 -5.90 0.46 -0.21
C LEU A 89 -6.55 -0.73 -0.92
N GLN A 90 -7.87 -0.77 -1.03
CA GLN A 90 -8.59 -1.80 -1.77
C GLN A 90 -8.63 -1.56 -3.29
N ALA A 91 -8.22 -0.39 -3.77
CA ALA A 91 -8.29 -0.08 -5.20
C ALA A 91 -7.47 -1.05 -6.08
N PRO A 92 -6.23 -1.48 -5.71
CA PRO A 92 -5.51 -2.51 -6.46
C PRO A 92 -6.22 -3.87 -6.49
N GLU A 93 -6.81 -4.31 -5.37
CA GLU A 93 -7.58 -5.57 -5.31
C GLU A 93 -8.83 -5.55 -6.19
N ARG A 94 -9.53 -4.40 -6.22
CA ARG A 94 -10.77 -4.19 -7.00
C ARG A 94 -10.51 -3.97 -8.49
N ALA A 95 -9.29 -3.56 -8.87
CA ALA A 95 -8.92 -3.38 -10.28
C ALA A 95 -9.07 -4.71 -11.04
N ARG A 96 -9.68 -4.66 -12.23
CA ARG A 96 -9.82 -5.85 -13.07
C ARG A 96 -8.50 -6.35 -13.63
N LYS A 97 -7.58 -5.41 -13.90
CA LYS A 97 -6.25 -5.72 -14.44
C LYS A 97 -5.26 -5.96 -13.31
N PRO A 98 -4.27 -6.84 -13.51
CA PRO A 98 -3.20 -7.01 -12.54
C PRO A 98 -2.48 -5.71 -12.22
N VAL A 99 -2.13 -5.55 -10.93
CA VAL A 99 -1.39 -4.40 -10.41
C VAL A 99 -0.07 -4.90 -9.82
N ILE A 100 1.02 -4.25 -10.17
CA ILE A 100 2.36 -4.51 -9.64
C ILE A 100 2.78 -3.31 -8.83
N ALA A 101 3.19 -3.51 -7.59
CA ALA A 101 3.90 -2.49 -6.82
C ALA A 101 5.40 -2.60 -7.10
N ALA A 102 5.98 -1.56 -7.69
CA ALA A 102 7.43 -1.41 -7.87
C ALA A 102 7.97 -0.53 -6.74
N VAL A 103 8.45 -1.18 -5.67
CA VAL A 103 8.79 -0.53 -4.40
C VAL A 103 10.23 -0.03 -4.44
N ASN A 104 10.38 1.28 -4.66
CA ASN A 104 11.68 1.95 -4.86
C ASN A 104 12.38 2.40 -3.57
N GLY A 105 11.75 2.29 -2.41
CA GLY A 105 12.29 2.75 -1.14
C GLY A 105 11.44 2.30 0.03
N ILE A 106 11.23 3.16 1.03
CA ILE A 106 10.36 2.81 2.16
C ILE A 106 8.90 2.63 1.71
N ALA A 107 8.28 1.57 2.22
CA ALA A 107 6.85 1.29 2.12
C ALA A 107 6.37 1.06 3.57
N PHE A 108 5.85 2.11 4.22
CA PHE A 108 5.48 2.05 5.64
C PHE A 108 3.99 2.30 5.84
N GLY A 109 3.40 1.64 6.83
CA GLY A 109 1.99 1.78 7.15
C GLY A 109 1.10 1.58 5.93
N GLY A 110 0.21 2.53 5.62
CA GLY A 110 -0.62 2.52 4.42
C GLY A 110 0.16 2.34 3.10
N GLY A 111 1.46 2.69 3.06
CA GLY A 111 2.32 2.45 1.90
C GLY A 111 2.67 0.96 1.74
N PHE A 112 2.92 0.26 2.85
CA PHE A 112 3.09 -1.18 2.82
C PHE A 112 1.75 -1.88 2.55
N GLU A 113 0.66 -1.37 3.12
CA GLU A 113 -0.69 -1.87 2.85
C GLU A 113 -1.06 -1.75 1.37
N LEU A 114 -0.72 -0.62 0.72
CA LEU A 114 -0.89 -0.44 -0.73
C LEU A 114 -0.06 -1.44 -1.55
N ALA A 115 1.17 -1.73 -1.10
CA ALA A 115 2.02 -2.72 -1.76
C ALA A 115 1.44 -4.14 -1.66
N ILE A 116 0.99 -4.58 -0.47
CA ILE A 116 0.38 -5.91 -0.30
C ILE A 116 -1.02 -6.05 -0.91
N ALA A 117 -1.71 -4.93 -1.16
CA ALA A 117 -2.97 -4.90 -1.90
C ALA A 117 -2.77 -5.09 -3.41
N SER A 118 -1.55 -4.86 -3.91
CA SER A 118 -1.18 -5.15 -5.30
C SER A 118 -1.00 -6.65 -5.49
N ASP A 119 -1.23 -7.14 -6.72
CA ASP A 119 -1.13 -8.58 -7.02
C ASP A 119 0.31 -9.10 -6.91
N PHE A 120 1.30 -8.23 -7.15
CA PHE A 120 2.72 -8.59 -7.10
C PHE A 120 3.55 -7.41 -6.59
N ILE A 121 4.63 -7.72 -5.87
CA ILE A 121 5.61 -6.74 -5.42
C ILE A 121 6.97 -7.06 -6.04
N VAL A 122 7.56 -6.09 -6.74
CA VAL A 122 8.97 -6.07 -7.14
C VAL A 122 9.63 -4.97 -6.32
N ALA A 123 10.72 -5.26 -5.65
CA ALA A 123 11.35 -4.32 -4.73
C ALA A 123 12.80 -4.01 -5.11
N SER A 124 13.20 -2.77 -4.88
CA SER A 124 14.61 -2.42 -4.81
C SER A 124 15.28 -3.13 -3.63
N GLU A 125 16.55 -3.45 -3.76
CA GLU A 125 17.38 -3.99 -2.67
C GLU A 125 17.44 -3.08 -1.43
N HIS A 126 17.21 -1.76 -1.62
CA HIS A 126 17.16 -0.76 -0.56
C HIS A 126 15.77 -0.60 0.07
N ALA A 127 14.75 -1.26 -0.48
CA ALA A 127 13.39 -1.14 0.03
C ALA A 127 13.26 -1.68 1.45
N ARG A 128 12.40 -1.01 2.23
CA ARG A 128 12.08 -1.37 3.62
C ARG A 128 10.58 -1.37 3.79
N PHE A 129 10.09 -2.34 4.54
CA PHE A 129 8.65 -2.56 4.76
C PHE A 129 8.34 -2.56 6.25
N ALA A 130 7.31 -1.85 6.67
CA ALA A 130 6.85 -1.85 8.06
C ALA A 130 5.37 -1.52 8.17
N VAL A 131 4.73 -1.97 9.26
CA VAL A 131 3.42 -1.49 9.74
C VAL A 131 3.60 -0.88 11.15
N PRO A 132 4.13 0.37 11.21
CA PRO A 132 4.57 0.98 12.47
C PRO A 132 3.43 1.62 13.28
N GLU A 133 2.17 1.39 12.93
CA GLU A 133 0.98 1.99 13.52
C GLU A 133 0.92 1.75 15.03
N ILE A 134 1.40 0.60 15.50
CA ILE A 134 1.46 0.27 16.93
C ILE A 134 2.31 1.28 17.73
N LYS A 135 3.34 1.85 17.13
CA LYS A 135 4.21 2.87 17.74
C LYS A 135 3.49 4.22 17.92
N LEU A 136 2.31 4.36 17.29
CA LEU A 136 1.41 5.51 17.44
C LEU A 136 0.19 5.17 18.30
N GLY A 137 0.14 4.00 18.97
CA GLY A 137 -1.03 3.53 19.69
C GLY A 137 -2.18 3.08 18.78
N LEU A 138 -1.89 2.79 17.50
CA LEU A 138 -2.87 2.40 16.49
C LEU A 138 -2.58 0.99 15.94
N LEU A 139 -3.46 0.50 15.07
CA LEU A 139 -3.27 -0.74 14.32
C LEU A 139 -3.48 -0.50 12.82
N PRO A 140 -2.77 -1.23 11.97
CA PRO A 140 -2.93 -1.14 10.51
C PRO A 140 -4.25 -1.79 10.08
N ALA A 141 -5.18 -1.00 9.54
CA ALA A 141 -6.55 -1.46 9.28
C ALA A 141 -6.63 -2.52 8.18
N PHE A 142 -5.80 -2.40 7.15
CA PHE A 142 -5.77 -3.33 6.02
C PHE A 142 -4.81 -4.49 6.29
N ALA A 143 -3.59 -4.20 6.77
CA ALA A 143 -2.57 -5.22 6.97
C ALA A 143 -2.95 -6.23 8.05
N ILE A 144 -3.67 -5.84 9.10
CA ILE A 144 -4.14 -6.76 10.16
C ILE A 144 -5.04 -7.87 9.59
N VAL A 145 -5.73 -7.59 8.49
CA VAL A 145 -6.60 -8.56 7.81
C VAL A 145 -5.82 -9.36 6.77
N ARG A 146 -5.00 -8.69 5.94
CA ARG A 146 -4.37 -9.31 4.75
C ARG A 146 -3.02 -9.98 5.01
N LEU A 147 -2.23 -9.42 5.92
CA LEU A 147 -0.84 -9.85 6.10
C LEU A 147 -0.73 -11.32 6.54
N GLN A 148 -1.68 -11.78 7.36
CA GLN A 148 -1.70 -13.16 7.85
C GLN A 148 -1.87 -14.21 6.74
N ASP A 149 -2.54 -13.86 5.64
CA ASP A 149 -2.76 -14.76 4.51
C ASP A 149 -1.48 -14.90 3.66
N ILE A 150 -0.59 -13.92 3.75
CA ILE A 150 0.67 -13.88 2.98
C ILE A 150 1.81 -14.53 3.79
N VAL A 151 2.00 -14.10 5.05
CA VAL A 151 3.18 -14.51 5.85
C VAL A 151 2.84 -15.47 7.00
N GLY A 152 1.57 -15.85 7.13
CA GLY A 152 1.07 -16.64 8.25
C GLY A 152 0.89 -15.81 9.53
N ARG A 153 -0.01 -16.29 10.42
CA ARG A 153 -0.48 -15.54 11.60
C ARG A 153 0.63 -15.13 12.57
N ALA A 154 1.64 -15.97 12.79
CA ALA A 154 2.70 -15.69 13.74
C ALA A 154 3.57 -14.52 13.28
N LYS A 155 4.01 -14.54 12.02
CA LYS A 155 4.83 -13.47 11.45
C LYS A 155 4.01 -12.18 11.25
N ALA A 156 2.74 -12.28 10.86
CA ALA A 156 1.86 -11.11 10.77
C ALA A 156 1.71 -10.40 12.13
N LYS A 157 1.53 -11.16 13.23
CA LYS A 157 1.51 -10.61 14.59
C LYS A 157 2.82 -9.93 14.97
N GLU A 158 3.96 -10.58 14.70
CA GLU A 158 5.29 -10.01 14.96
C GLU A 158 5.44 -8.66 14.26
N LEU A 159 5.19 -8.62 12.94
CA LEU A 159 5.31 -7.39 12.15
C LEU A 159 4.36 -6.28 12.64
N SER A 160 3.11 -6.61 12.98
CA SER A 160 2.10 -5.63 13.38
C SER A 160 2.23 -5.18 14.83
N ILE A 161 2.70 -6.05 15.74
CA ILE A 161 2.79 -5.74 17.18
C ILE A 161 4.12 -5.07 17.53
N LEU A 162 5.21 -5.42 16.85
CA LEU A 162 6.50 -4.75 17.03
C LEU A 162 6.62 -3.49 16.16
N GLY A 163 6.05 -3.52 14.95
CA GLY A 163 6.12 -2.39 14.01
C GLY A 163 7.53 -2.11 13.49
N ASP A 164 8.43 -3.09 13.57
CA ASP A 164 9.82 -2.93 13.14
C ASP A 164 9.96 -3.15 11.63
N PRO A 165 10.83 -2.39 10.95
CA PRO A 165 11.00 -2.51 9.53
C PRO A 165 11.80 -3.77 9.17
N ILE A 166 11.33 -4.49 8.14
CA ILE A 166 12.06 -5.59 7.50
C ILE A 166 12.70 -5.13 6.18
N SER A 167 13.78 -5.79 5.78
CA SER A 167 14.47 -5.54 4.52
C SER A 167 13.72 -6.17 3.33
N ALA A 168 14.05 -5.72 2.10
CA ALA A 168 13.56 -6.33 0.86
C ALA A 168 13.87 -7.83 0.79
N ASN A 169 15.07 -8.25 1.20
CA ASN A 169 15.47 -9.66 1.21
C ASN A 169 14.70 -10.50 2.25
N GLU A 170 14.36 -9.92 3.39
CA GLU A 170 13.49 -10.60 4.35
C GLU A 170 12.07 -10.71 3.83
N ALA A 171 11.51 -9.64 3.27
CA ALA A 171 10.21 -9.64 2.63
C ALA A 171 10.12 -10.67 1.48
N PHE A 172 11.21 -10.86 0.71
CA PHE A 172 11.31 -11.90 -0.31
C PHE A 172 11.26 -13.31 0.31
N ARG A 173 12.03 -13.56 1.39
CA ARG A 173 12.00 -14.86 2.10
C ARG A 173 10.62 -15.17 2.70
N LEU A 174 9.86 -14.15 3.08
CA LEU A 174 8.52 -14.29 3.62
C LEU A 174 7.43 -14.46 2.53
N GLY A 175 7.80 -14.37 1.24
CA GLY A 175 6.85 -14.46 0.14
C GLY A 175 6.07 -13.17 -0.15
N LEU A 176 6.37 -12.08 0.55
CA LEU A 176 5.76 -10.76 0.33
C LEU A 176 6.24 -10.15 -0.99
N VAL A 177 7.52 -10.24 -1.26
CA VAL A 177 8.17 -9.68 -2.45
C VAL A 177 8.49 -10.80 -3.44
N LEU A 178 8.09 -10.62 -4.68
CA LEU A 178 8.33 -11.60 -5.75
C LEU A 178 9.78 -11.57 -6.24
N ARG A 179 10.39 -10.37 -6.29
CA ARG A 179 11.75 -10.15 -6.77
C ARG A 179 12.40 -8.97 -6.07
N VAL A 180 13.68 -9.10 -5.79
CA VAL A 180 14.54 -8.03 -5.29
C VAL A 180 15.61 -7.75 -6.33
N VAL A 181 15.77 -6.49 -6.73
CA VAL A 181 16.68 -6.07 -7.80
C VAL A 181 17.44 -4.80 -7.40
N PRO A 182 18.57 -4.48 -8.06
CA PRO A 182 19.22 -3.19 -7.90
C PRO A 182 18.27 -2.02 -8.19
N GLN A 183 18.46 -0.89 -7.51
CA GLN A 183 17.58 0.28 -7.58
C GLN A 183 17.37 0.77 -9.02
N ASP A 184 18.42 0.84 -9.81
CA ASP A 184 18.42 1.30 -11.20
C ASP A 184 17.69 0.33 -12.14
N GLN A 185 17.49 -0.92 -11.75
CA GLN A 185 16.80 -1.95 -12.53
C GLN A 185 15.33 -2.13 -12.14
N LEU A 186 14.86 -1.48 -11.05
CA LEU A 186 13.54 -1.72 -10.49
C LEU A 186 12.41 -1.54 -11.51
N LEU A 187 12.36 -0.38 -12.16
CA LEU A 187 11.27 -0.09 -13.09
C LEU A 187 11.34 -0.98 -14.34
N SER A 188 12.54 -1.22 -14.87
CA SER A 188 12.73 -2.10 -16.02
C SER A 188 12.31 -3.54 -15.73
N GLU A 189 12.61 -4.06 -14.54
CA GLU A 189 12.19 -5.40 -14.13
C GLU A 189 10.67 -5.48 -13.90
N ALA A 190 10.07 -4.47 -13.26
CA ALA A 190 8.62 -4.40 -13.09
C ALA A 190 7.89 -4.37 -14.44
N LEU A 191 8.39 -3.60 -15.41
CA LEU A 191 7.84 -3.54 -16.76
C LEU A 191 8.03 -4.86 -17.52
N SER A 192 9.21 -5.48 -17.45
CA SER A 192 9.48 -6.79 -18.04
C SER A 192 8.52 -7.85 -17.47
N PHE A 193 8.26 -7.82 -16.15
CA PHE A 193 7.29 -8.73 -15.54
C PHE A 193 5.87 -8.41 -15.98
N ALA A 194 5.49 -7.13 -16.09
CA ALA A 194 4.19 -6.70 -16.61
C ALA A 194 3.97 -7.16 -18.05
N ASP A 195 4.98 -7.06 -18.93
CA ASP A 195 4.90 -7.51 -20.31
C ASP A 195 4.67 -9.02 -20.43
N ARG A 196 5.28 -9.82 -19.54
CA ARG A 196 5.04 -11.27 -19.47
C ARG A 196 3.59 -11.58 -19.11
N ILE A 197 2.97 -10.81 -18.21
CA ILE A 197 1.54 -10.92 -17.88
C ILE A 197 0.70 -10.44 -19.07
N ALA A 198 1.03 -9.32 -19.66
CA ALA A 198 0.31 -8.72 -20.78
C ALA A 198 0.28 -9.62 -22.04
N ALA A 199 1.25 -10.53 -22.17
CA ALA A 199 1.29 -11.54 -23.22
C ALA A 199 0.32 -12.71 -22.99
N ARG A 200 -0.30 -12.82 -21.83
CA ARG A 200 -1.26 -13.90 -21.51
C ARG A 200 -2.67 -13.54 -21.97
N PRO A 201 -3.57 -14.53 -22.16
CA PRO A 201 -4.96 -14.29 -22.52
C PRO A 201 -5.65 -13.38 -21.50
N ARG A 202 -6.14 -12.22 -21.95
CA ARG A 202 -6.70 -11.15 -21.10
C ARG A 202 -7.78 -11.66 -20.13
N LEU A 203 -8.77 -12.35 -20.67
CA LEU A 203 -9.91 -12.79 -19.87
C LEU A 203 -9.47 -13.80 -18.79
N ALA A 204 -8.60 -14.74 -19.14
CA ALA A 204 -8.10 -15.73 -18.17
C ALA A 204 -7.31 -15.07 -17.03
N VAL A 205 -6.49 -14.05 -17.34
CA VAL A 205 -5.73 -13.28 -16.32
C VAL A 205 -6.69 -12.54 -15.38
N GLN A 206 -7.69 -11.83 -15.93
CA GLN A 206 -8.65 -11.07 -15.13
C GLN A 206 -9.53 -11.97 -14.28
N MET A 207 -10.00 -13.09 -14.84
CA MET A 207 -10.75 -14.08 -14.07
C MET A 207 -9.89 -14.73 -12.98
N GLY A 208 -8.64 -15.09 -13.28
CA GLY A 208 -7.70 -15.64 -12.30
C GLY A 208 -7.53 -14.69 -11.11
N LYS A 209 -7.22 -13.40 -11.36
CA LYS A 209 -7.17 -12.38 -10.31
C LYS A 209 -8.46 -12.35 -9.50
N SER A 210 -9.61 -12.26 -10.17
CA SER A 210 -10.92 -12.22 -9.51
C SER A 210 -11.18 -13.44 -8.62
N PHE A 211 -10.75 -14.64 -9.05
CA PHE A 211 -10.91 -15.86 -8.24
C PHE A 211 -9.99 -15.89 -7.03
N TYR A 212 -8.74 -15.43 -7.16
CA TYR A 212 -7.81 -15.34 -6.03
C TYR A 212 -8.24 -14.29 -5.01
N ASN A 213 -8.80 -13.15 -5.48
CA ASN A 213 -9.30 -12.10 -4.61
C ASN A 213 -10.72 -12.39 -4.06
N ARG A 214 -11.35 -13.49 -4.50
CA ARG A 214 -12.66 -13.92 -4.01
C ARG A 214 -12.57 -14.45 -2.59
N GLY A 215 -13.35 -13.89 -1.68
CA GLY A 215 -13.28 -14.25 -0.26
C GLY A 215 -12.27 -13.43 0.53
N LEU A 216 -11.60 -12.45 -0.11
CA LEU A 216 -10.95 -11.37 0.63
C LEU A 216 -12.07 -10.53 1.27
N GLY A 217 -12.56 -11.01 2.42
CA GLY A 217 -13.87 -10.72 2.97
C GLY A 217 -14.10 -9.24 3.28
N GLY A 218 -15.26 -8.78 2.82
CA GLY A 218 -15.79 -7.47 3.24
C GLY A 218 -16.13 -7.43 4.73
N ASP A 219 -16.36 -8.57 5.37
CA ASP A 219 -16.79 -8.64 6.76
C ASP A 219 -15.63 -8.42 7.74
N GLU A 220 -14.45 -9.00 7.50
CA GLU A 220 -13.26 -8.74 8.32
C GLU A 220 -12.81 -7.29 8.20
N MET A 221 -12.88 -6.71 6.99
CA MET A 221 -12.54 -5.31 6.76
C MET A 221 -13.55 -4.39 7.45
N ARG A 222 -14.85 -4.74 7.43
CA ARG A 222 -15.88 -4.01 8.16
C ARG A 222 -15.66 -4.07 9.67
N HIS A 223 -15.29 -5.24 10.20
CA HIS A 223 -14.97 -5.38 11.62
C HIS A 223 -13.80 -4.49 12.03
N ALA A 224 -12.76 -4.37 11.18
CA ALA A 224 -11.66 -3.44 11.42
C ALA A 224 -12.14 -1.96 11.43
N ILE A 225 -12.97 -1.56 10.45
CA ILE A 225 -13.54 -0.20 10.38
C ILE A 225 -14.36 0.13 11.63
N ASP A 226 -15.12 -0.81 12.15
CA ASP A 226 -16.01 -0.58 13.30
C ASP A 226 -15.26 -0.63 14.64
N GLY A 227 -14.22 -1.42 14.76
CA GLY A 227 -13.43 -1.61 15.98
C GLY A 227 -12.29 -0.62 16.20
N LEU A 228 -11.53 -0.33 15.14
CA LEU A 228 -10.30 0.47 15.25
C LEU A 228 -10.52 1.95 15.63
N PRO A 229 -11.65 2.63 15.33
CA PRO A 229 -11.87 4.00 15.79
C PRO A 229 -11.72 4.19 17.30
N THR A 230 -11.96 3.15 18.08
CA THR A 230 -11.74 3.18 19.54
C THR A 230 -10.30 3.53 19.91
N LEU A 231 -9.32 3.04 19.14
CA LEU A 231 -7.90 3.36 19.36
C LEU A 231 -7.60 4.83 19.10
N PHE A 232 -8.20 5.44 18.09
CA PHE A 232 -8.00 6.86 17.75
C PHE A 232 -8.47 7.80 18.87
N THR A 233 -9.43 7.37 19.70
CA THR A 233 -9.93 8.16 20.82
C THR A 233 -9.14 7.95 22.10
N HIS A 234 -8.25 6.94 22.13
CA HIS A 234 -7.43 6.62 23.30
C HIS A 234 -6.30 7.63 23.48
N ASP A 235 -5.91 7.87 24.72
CA ASP A 235 -4.82 8.82 25.03
C ASP A 235 -3.48 8.37 24.46
N ASP A 236 -3.22 7.07 24.36
CA ASP A 236 -2.02 6.52 23.75
C ASP A 236 -1.87 6.94 22.27
N ALA A 237 -2.96 6.99 21.51
CA ALA A 237 -2.90 7.45 20.13
C ALA A 237 -2.56 8.93 20.03
N ARG A 238 -3.12 9.77 20.93
CA ARG A 238 -2.79 11.20 21.00
C ARG A 238 -1.33 11.41 21.38
N GLU A 239 -0.85 10.67 22.38
CA GLU A 239 0.55 10.71 22.81
C GLU A 239 1.49 10.22 21.70
N GLY A 240 1.20 9.07 21.07
CA GLY A 240 1.99 8.52 19.99
C GLY A 240 2.16 9.49 18.81
N VAL A 241 1.07 10.11 18.37
CA VAL A 241 1.09 11.11 17.30
C VAL A 241 1.79 12.40 17.72
N ALA A 242 1.60 12.86 18.97
CA ALA A 242 2.30 14.04 19.50
C ALA A 242 3.81 13.80 19.55
N ALA A 243 4.24 12.67 20.11
CA ALA A 243 5.64 12.27 20.20
C ALA A 243 6.30 12.17 18.82
N PHE A 244 5.60 11.59 17.83
CA PHE A 244 6.07 11.52 16.45
C PHE A 244 6.30 12.91 15.84
N ARG A 245 5.34 13.84 16.03
CA ARG A 245 5.46 15.23 15.54
C ARG A 245 6.62 15.99 16.21
N GLU A 246 6.81 15.74 17.50
CA GLU A 246 7.86 16.37 18.33
C GLU A 246 9.21 15.66 18.23
N LYS A 247 9.30 14.56 17.48
CA LYS A 247 10.51 13.73 17.30
C LYS A 247 11.09 13.23 18.62
N ARG A 248 10.25 12.80 19.54
CA ARG A 248 10.61 12.22 20.84
C ARG A 248 10.01 10.81 21.00
N GLU A 249 10.51 10.07 21.99
CA GLU A 249 9.91 8.80 22.38
C GLU A 249 8.54 9.03 23.06
N PRO A 250 7.51 8.23 22.70
CA PRO A 250 6.19 8.30 23.35
C PRO A 250 6.24 7.73 24.77
N LYS A 251 5.35 8.22 25.64
CA LYS A 251 5.16 7.73 27.00
C LYS A 251 3.74 7.20 27.12
N PHE A 252 3.56 5.94 26.83
CA PHE A 252 2.28 5.25 26.97
C PHE A 252 1.96 4.96 28.44
N GLY A 253 0.66 5.03 28.82
CA GLY A 253 0.19 4.75 30.17
C GLY A 253 0.00 3.27 30.47
#